data_4196680e898dcb2b2f4a64e8bc7564ef
#
_entry.id   4196680e898dcb2b2f4a64e8bc7564ef
#
_cell.length_a   1.000
_cell.length_b   1.000
_cell.length_c   1.000
_cell.angle_alpha   90.00
_cell.angle_beta   90.00
_cell.angle_gamma   90.00
#
_symmetry.space_group_name_H-M   'P 1'
#
loop_
_entity.id
_entity.type
_entity.pdbx_description
1 polymer ?
#
loop_
_entity_poly.entity_id
_entity_poly.type
_entity_poly.pdbx_seq_one_letter_code
_entity_poly.pdbx_strand_id
1 'polypeptide(L)'
;MWNNKETSISEIQDLLNQGYEVEVDSPDGFVPVSLFVDKGEWEEYKLELSDGRFVRVNENHLFETTAGWKYAKDLYEDQKNLVCISVPEYICDDGIKVGKVVKTGNKIPIVDIQVDHKNHRYYTNGISSHNTGVGKSLFMCHHAAACLAQNFNVLYITLEMSEEKIAERIDANLLNVKLDDLANLPKDAYERKISRLKENIKGKLIIKEYPTAAAGSTHFRALLNELALKKNFKPDILFIDYLNICSSSRLKHGANVNSYSYIKAIAEELRGLAVEFKIPIMSATQTTRSGFTNTDPGLEDTSESFGLPATADMMFALITSEELEGLNQIMVKQLKNRYNDPTLNKKFAVGIDRSKMKLYDIEQSAQKGISDSGQNFENIKDAKSKFRQLKV
;
A
#
# COMPACT_ATOMS: atom_id res chain seq x y z
N MET A 1 -10.42 30.56 3.07
CA MET A 1 -9.23 31.41 2.90
C MET A 1 -8.05 30.61 3.36
N TRP A 2 -7.13 30.25 2.48
CA TRP A 2 -5.95 29.45 2.82
C TRP A 2 -5.05 30.27 3.75
N ASN A 3 -4.55 29.63 4.80
CA ASN A 3 -3.69 30.26 5.80
C ASN A 3 -2.36 29.48 5.84
N ASN A 4 -1.35 29.98 5.14
CA ASN A 4 -0.03 29.38 5.12
C ASN A 4 0.71 29.63 6.45
N LYS A 5 1.07 28.56 7.16
CA LYS A 5 1.87 28.63 8.38
C LYS A 5 2.78 27.41 8.48
N GLU A 6 3.91 27.57 9.14
CA GLU A 6 4.66 26.42 9.64
C GLU A 6 3.83 25.71 10.70
N THR A 7 3.72 24.40 10.58
CA THR A 7 2.93 23.57 11.51
C THR A 7 3.63 22.25 11.77
N SER A 8 3.42 21.68 12.94
CA SER A 8 3.90 20.32 13.23
C SER A 8 2.99 19.27 12.59
N ILE A 9 3.53 18.07 12.32
CA ILE A 9 2.72 16.97 11.81
C ILE A 9 1.58 16.61 12.80
N SER A 10 1.80 16.77 14.11
CA SER A 10 0.75 16.54 15.11
C SER A 10 -0.40 17.55 15.02
N GLU A 11 -0.12 18.83 14.71
CA GLU A 11 -1.17 19.85 14.50
C GLU A 11 -1.98 19.56 13.23
N ILE A 12 -1.40 18.91 12.22
CA ILE A 12 -2.12 18.47 11.01
C ILE A 12 -3.24 17.49 11.41
N GLN A 13 -2.99 16.58 12.34
CA GLN A 13 -4.03 15.67 12.86
C GLN A 13 -5.20 16.44 13.46
N ASP A 14 -4.91 17.44 14.30
CA ASP A 14 -5.95 18.24 14.94
C ASP A 14 -6.78 19.01 13.92
N LEU A 15 -6.15 19.55 12.87
CA LEU A 15 -6.84 20.23 11.79
C LEU A 15 -7.74 19.31 10.98
N LEU A 16 -7.24 18.13 10.62
CA LEU A 16 -8.03 17.11 9.90
C LEU A 16 -9.22 16.64 10.75
N ASN A 17 -9.02 16.40 12.05
CA ASN A 17 -10.10 16.01 12.97
C ASN A 17 -11.18 17.11 13.15
N GLN A 18 -10.83 18.38 12.95
CA GLN A 18 -11.76 19.50 12.95
C GLN A 18 -12.46 19.69 11.61
N GLY A 19 -12.14 18.87 10.60
CA GLY A 19 -12.73 18.92 9.27
C GLY A 19 -12.14 19.98 8.33
N TYR A 20 -10.92 20.46 8.61
CA TYR A 20 -10.21 21.34 7.69
C TYR A 20 -9.56 20.54 6.57
N GLU A 21 -9.59 21.13 5.37
CA GLU A 21 -8.73 20.67 4.27
C GLU A 21 -7.31 21.19 4.52
N VAL A 22 -6.34 20.31 4.49
CA VAL A 22 -4.92 20.61 4.75
C VAL A 22 -4.10 20.25 3.52
N GLU A 23 -3.28 21.20 3.07
CA GLU A 23 -2.26 20.96 2.06
C GLU A 23 -0.86 21.16 2.66
N VAL A 24 0.10 20.38 2.21
CA VAL A 24 1.51 20.52 2.61
C VAL A 24 2.38 20.83 1.40
N ASP A 25 3.46 21.54 1.65
CA ASP A 25 4.44 21.87 0.64
C ASP A 25 5.22 20.61 0.19
N SER A 26 5.47 20.51 -1.10
CA SER A 26 6.15 19.40 -1.73
C SER A 26 7.01 19.85 -2.91
N PRO A 27 7.91 19.00 -3.44
CA PRO A 27 8.61 19.28 -4.70
C PRO A 27 7.68 19.53 -5.89
N ASP A 28 6.43 19.14 -5.80
CA ASP A 28 5.42 19.26 -6.85
C ASP A 28 4.42 20.40 -6.58
N GLY A 29 4.69 21.26 -5.60
CA GLY A 29 3.80 22.33 -5.12
C GLY A 29 3.01 21.91 -3.87
N PHE A 30 1.97 22.66 -3.52
CA PHE A 30 1.09 22.28 -2.41
C PHE A 30 0.25 21.05 -2.77
N VAL A 31 0.29 20.03 -1.91
CA VAL A 31 -0.41 18.75 -2.11
C VAL A 31 -1.34 18.45 -0.94
N PRO A 32 -2.58 17.99 -1.20
CA PRO A 32 -3.52 17.71 -0.13
C PRO A 32 -3.09 16.53 0.74
N VAL A 33 -3.30 16.68 2.04
CA VAL A 33 -3.12 15.59 3.03
C VAL A 33 -4.40 14.80 3.12
N SER A 34 -4.33 13.53 2.76
CA SER A 34 -5.48 12.61 2.80
C SER A 34 -5.60 11.82 4.10
N LEU A 35 -4.50 11.64 4.83
CA LEU A 35 -4.49 10.85 6.05
C LEU A 35 -3.33 11.25 6.96
N PHE A 36 -3.58 11.16 8.29
CA PHE A 36 -2.57 11.18 9.33
C PHE A 36 -2.41 9.75 9.88
N VAL A 37 -1.17 9.30 10.01
CA VAL A 37 -0.85 7.94 10.48
C VAL A 37 0.04 8.00 11.71
N ASP A 38 -0.46 7.52 12.85
CA ASP A 38 0.35 7.27 14.03
C ASP A 38 0.98 5.87 13.90
N LYS A 39 2.31 5.84 13.85
CA LYS A 39 3.10 4.60 13.73
C LYS A 39 3.55 4.05 15.09
N GLY A 40 3.15 4.68 16.20
CA GLY A 40 3.58 4.32 17.54
C GLY A 40 5.01 4.74 17.88
N GLU A 41 5.57 4.19 18.97
CA GLU A 41 6.91 4.52 19.45
C GLU A 41 7.99 3.72 18.71
N TRP A 42 8.99 4.45 18.17
CA TRP A 42 10.12 3.89 17.45
C TRP A 42 11.44 4.47 17.94
N GLU A 43 12.53 3.74 17.68
CA GLU A 43 13.88 4.22 17.95
C GLU A 43 14.19 5.45 17.09
N GLU A 44 14.70 6.49 17.73
CA GLU A 44 14.94 7.80 17.12
C GLU A 44 16.24 7.83 16.33
N TYR A 45 16.13 8.21 15.06
CA TYR A 45 17.22 8.65 14.21
C TYR A 45 17.09 10.16 13.99
N LYS A 46 18.14 10.92 14.34
CA LYS A 46 18.21 12.36 14.11
C LYS A 46 19.14 12.60 12.92
N LEU A 47 18.59 13.17 11.86
CA LEU A 47 19.36 13.62 10.71
C LEU A 47 19.53 15.12 10.81
N GLU A 48 20.80 15.59 10.81
CA GLU A 48 21.18 16.99 10.80
C GLU A 48 21.80 17.34 9.45
N LEU A 49 21.42 18.48 8.89
CA LEU A 49 21.96 19.02 7.64
C LEU A 49 23.12 19.99 7.92
N SER A 50 23.90 20.27 6.89
CA SER A 50 25.02 21.21 6.95
C SER A 50 24.62 22.67 7.28
N ASP A 51 23.35 23.01 7.10
CA ASP A 51 22.75 24.32 7.43
C ASP A 51 22.14 24.38 8.84
N GLY A 52 22.24 23.30 9.61
CA GLY A 52 21.73 23.21 10.99
C GLY A 52 20.28 22.74 11.13
N ARG A 53 19.53 22.59 10.02
CA ARG A 53 18.20 21.97 10.08
C ARG A 53 18.32 20.50 10.46
N PHE A 54 17.30 19.98 11.09
CA PHE A 54 17.25 18.56 11.44
C PHE A 54 15.84 18.02 11.37
N VAL A 55 15.74 16.71 11.19
CA VAL A 55 14.49 15.94 11.37
C VAL A 55 14.73 14.75 12.28
N ARG A 56 13.69 14.36 13.01
CA ARG A 56 13.65 13.16 13.85
C ARG A 56 12.72 12.16 13.23
N VAL A 57 13.24 10.98 12.96
CA VAL A 57 12.55 9.96 12.20
C VAL A 57 12.86 8.58 12.76
N ASN A 58 12.17 7.57 12.28
CA ASN A 58 12.61 6.19 12.48
C ASN A 58 13.64 5.77 11.44
N GLU A 59 14.24 4.61 11.61
CA GLU A 59 15.26 4.05 10.72
C GLU A 59 14.80 3.86 9.27
N ASN A 60 13.49 3.74 9.02
CA ASN A 60 12.88 3.44 7.73
C ASN A 60 12.34 4.68 7.00
N HIS A 61 12.59 5.87 7.52
CA HIS A 61 12.19 7.09 6.83
C HIS A 61 13.05 7.30 5.60
N LEU A 62 12.41 7.59 4.46
CA LEU A 62 13.07 7.80 3.17
C LEU A 62 13.33 9.27 2.92
N PHE A 63 14.54 9.57 2.49
CA PHE A 63 14.99 10.89 2.07
C PHE A 63 15.41 10.88 0.60
N GLU A 64 14.99 11.89 -0.14
CA GLU A 64 15.45 12.11 -1.49
C GLU A 64 16.86 12.71 -1.46
N THR A 65 17.80 12.04 -2.12
CA THR A 65 19.22 12.45 -2.17
C THR A 65 19.70 12.52 -3.61
N THR A 66 20.85 13.15 -3.85
CA THR A 66 21.48 13.16 -5.17
C THR A 66 21.89 11.76 -5.67
N ALA A 67 21.91 10.77 -4.79
CA ALA A 67 22.18 9.37 -5.09
C ALA A 67 20.91 8.49 -5.07
N GLY A 68 19.72 9.11 -5.26
CA GLY A 68 18.42 8.46 -5.16
C GLY A 68 17.88 8.40 -3.72
N TRP A 69 16.81 7.66 -3.53
CA TRP A 69 16.14 7.51 -2.24
C TRP A 69 16.99 6.69 -1.27
N LYS A 70 17.20 7.21 -0.04
CA LYS A 70 17.99 6.56 1.03
C LYS A 70 17.20 6.53 2.34
N TYR A 71 17.30 5.42 3.07
CA TYR A 71 16.75 5.33 4.43
C TYR A 71 17.63 6.05 5.45
N ALA A 72 17.02 6.51 6.54
CA ALA A 72 17.74 7.10 7.66
C ALA A 72 18.83 6.16 8.20
N LYS A 73 18.58 4.86 8.29
CA LYS A 73 19.55 3.84 8.72
C LYS A 73 20.73 3.71 7.75
N ASP A 74 20.46 3.75 6.43
CA ASP A 74 21.52 3.63 5.41
C ASP A 74 22.43 4.86 5.43
N LEU A 75 21.83 6.04 5.62
CA LEU A 75 22.60 7.28 5.82
C LEU A 75 23.40 7.26 7.13
N TYR A 76 22.93 6.56 8.17
CA TYR A 76 23.67 6.36 9.40
C TYR A 76 24.84 5.39 9.22
N GLU A 77 24.69 4.31 8.48
CA GLU A 77 25.72 3.31 8.22
C GLU A 77 26.80 3.86 7.26
N ASP A 78 26.39 4.65 6.26
CA ASP A 78 27.26 5.21 5.22
C ASP A 78 27.69 6.66 5.49
N GLN A 79 27.95 7.01 6.75
CA GLN A 79 28.34 8.39 7.15
C GLN A 79 29.60 8.94 6.45
N LYS A 80 30.34 8.10 5.73
CA LYS A 80 31.58 8.54 5.00
C LYS A 80 31.24 9.12 3.64
N ASN A 81 30.10 8.80 3.04
CA ASN A 81 29.67 9.27 1.73
C ASN A 81 28.58 10.33 1.91
N LEU A 82 29.00 11.58 2.09
CA LEU A 82 28.08 12.71 2.22
C LEU A 82 27.29 12.89 0.93
N VAL A 83 26.00 12.58 0.99
CA VAL A 83 25.05 12.83 -0.10
C VAL A 83 24.32 14.15 0.14
N CYS A 84 23.99 14.85 -0.95
CA CYS A 84 23.13 16.02 -0.87
C CYS A 84 21.68 15.56 -0.76
N ILE A 85 20.90 16.25 0.09
CA ILE A 85 19.46 16.03 0.23
C ILE A 85 18.73 16.99 -0.70
N SER A 86 17.64 16.52 -1.29
CA SER A 86 16.75 17.36 -2.07
C SER A 86 16.01 18.32 -1.13
N VAL A 87 16.14 19.60 -1.42
CA VAL A 87 15.52 20.71 -0.70
C VAL A 87 14.84 21.64 -1.71
N PRO A 88 13.84 22.45 -1.29
CA PRO A 88 13.22 23.41 -2.18
C PRO A 88 14.26 24.34 -2.83
N GLU A 89 14.13 24.58 -4.13
CA GLU A 89 15.06 25.42 -4.92
C GLU A 89 15.21 26.82 -4.35
N TYR A 90 14.21 27.35 -3.65
CA TYR A 90 14.27 28.68 -3.03
C TYR A 90 15.16 28.72 -1.76
N ILE A 91 15.72 27.60 -1.32
CA ILE A 91 16.51 27.54 -0.08
C ILE A 91 18.03 27.47 -0.36
N CYS A 92 18.51 26.95 -1.51
CA CYS A 92 19.95 26.81 -1.77
C CYS A 92 20.37 26.65 -3.23
N ASP A 93 21.40 27.39 -3.62
CA ASP A 93 22.10 27.25 -4.92
C ASP A 93 23.13 26.12 -4.96
N ASP A 94 23.64 25.63 -3.82
CA ASP A 94 24.84 24.74 -3.74
C ASP A 94 24.59 23.33 -3.16
N GLY A 95 23.37 22.88 -3.06
CA GLY A 95 23.03 21.56 -2.52
C GLY A 95 23.41 21.38 -1.04
N ILE A 96 22.41 21.14 -0.19
CA ILE A 96 22.62 20.94 1.24
C ILE A 96 23.03 19.49 1.50
N LYS A 97 24.13 19.31 2.21
CA LYS A 97 24.69 18.00 2.55
C LYS A 97 24.10 17.48 3.86
N VAL A 98 23.97 16.17 3.96
CA VAL A 98 23.77 15.52 5.25
C VAL A 98 25.01 15.79 6.11
N GLY A 99 24.84 16.53 7.19
CA GLY A 99 25.92 16.83 8.12
C GLY A 99 26.21 15.64 9.02
N LYS A 100 25.15 15.05 9.60
CA LYS A 100 25.26 13.94 10.54
C LYS A 100 23.95 13.17 10.66
N VAL A 101 24.04 11.85 10.78
CA VAL A 101 22.95 11.01 11.22
C VAL A 101 23.30 10.35 12.55
N VAL A 102 22.45 10.47 13.55
CA VAL A 102 22.67 9.94 14.89
C VAL A 102 21.52 9.06 15.30
N LYS A 103 21.84 7.86 15.75
CA LYS A 103 20.92 6.99 16.47
C LYS A 103 20.98 7.42 17.94
N THR A 104 19.91 7.99 18.46
CA THR A 104 19.94 8.64 19.78
C THR A 104 19.76 7.67 20.94
N GLY A 105 19.24 6.47 20.68
CA GLY A 105 18.87 5.49 21.70
C GLY A 105 17.54 5.79 22.42
N ASN A 106 16.91 6.90 22.11
CA ASN A 106 15.58 7.23 22.60
C ASN A 106 14.49 6.56 21.76
N LYS A 107 13.31 6.38 22.34
CA LYS A 107 12.08 6.08 21.60
C LYS A 107 11.22 7.33 21.54
N ILE A 108 10.71 7.63 20.36
CA ILE A 108 9.82 8.76 20.12
C ILE A 108 8.57 8.29 19.36
N PRO A 109 7.41 8.94 19.57
CA PRO A 109 6.26 8.71 18.72
C PRO A 109 6.58 9.13 17.28
N ILE A 110 6.37 8.22 16.37
CA ILE A 110 6.54 8.47 14.93
C ILE A 110 5.17 8.63 14.31
N VAL A 111 4.99 9.75 13.67
CA VAL A 111 3.78 10.08 12.92
C VAL A 111 4.15 10.34 11.46
N ASP A 112 3.22 10.10 10.56
CA ASP A 112 3.38 10.29 9.13
C ASP A 112 2.09 10.87 8.55
N ILE A 113 2.19 11.46 7.37
CA ILE A 113 1.04 11.94 6.63
C ILE A 113 1.00 11.30 5.26
N GLN A 114 -0.18 10.95 4.80
CA GLN A 114 -0.39 10.53 3.43
C GLN A 114 -0.81 11.74 2.60
N VAL A 115 -0.07 12.00 1.52
CA VAL A 115 -0.40 13.05 0.57
C VAL A 115 -1.07 12.46 -0.67
N ASP A 116 -2.11 13.15 -1.15
CA ASP A 116 -2.87 12.71 -2.32
C ASP A 116 -2.26 13.30 -3.61
N HIS A 117 -1.07 12.84 -3.93
CA HIS A 117 -0.34 13.21 -5.14
C HIS A 117 0.41 11.99 -5.70
N LYS A 118 0.53 11.91 -7.03
CA LYS A 118 1.12 10.78 -7.76
C LYS A 118 2.55 10.41 -7.31
N ASN A 119 3.32 11.40 -6.87
CA ASN A 119 4.72 11.22 -6.47
C ASN A 119 4.86 10.93 -4.97
N HIS A 120 3.78 11.05 -4.17
CA HIS A 120 3.76 10.78 -2.73
C HIS A 120 4.88 11.46 -1.93
N ARG A 121 5.30 12.66 -2.36
CA ARG A 121 6.38 13.45 -1.75
C ARG A 121 5.82 14.67 -1.02
N TYR A 122 6.48 15.05 0.06
CA TYR A 122 6.20 16.27 0.81
C TYR A 122 7.45 16.73 1.53
N TYR A 123 7.49 18.00 1.93
CA TYR A 123 8.60 18.53 2.71
C TYR A 123 8.36 18.42 4.22
N THR A 124 9.32 17.82 4.92
CA THR A 124 9.40 17.85 6.39
C THR A 124 10.62 18.69 6.78
N ASN A 125 10.37 19.84 7.40
CA ASN A 125 11.43 20.82 7.71
C ASN A 125 12.29 21.18 6.49
N GLY A 126 11.65 21.32 5.32
CA GLY A 126 12.30 21.60 4.04
C GLY A 126 13.10 20.42 3.46
N ILE A 127 12.92 19.19 3.94
CA ILE A 127 13.58 17.99 3.43
C ILE A 127 12.52 17.14 2.73
N SER A 128 12.82 16.73 1.48
CA SER A 128 11.91 15.87 0.71
C SER A 128 11.79 14.49 1.35
N SER A 129 10.59 14.15 1.74
CA SER A 129 10.18 12.89 2.36
C SER A 129 9.18 12.16 1.47
N HIS A 130 9.17 10.83 1.54
CA HIS A 130 8.30 10.02 0.70
C HIS A 130 7.38 9.14 1.52
N ASN A 131 6.11 9.10 1.11
CA ASN A 131 5.14 8.16 1.63
C ASN A 131 5.11 6.90 0.75
N THR A 132 5.11 5.71 1.36
CA THR A 132 5.20 4.42 0.66
C THR A 132 3.88 4.03 -0.02
N GLY A 133 3.65 4.54 -1.24
CA GLY A 133 2.45 4.24 -2.04
C GLY A 133 2.65 3.15 -3.10
N VAL A 134 2.98 1.90 -2.72
CA VAL A 134 3.16 0.76 -3.66
C VAL A 134 1.87 0.38 -4.41
N GLY A 135 0.73 1.01 -4.13
CA GLY A 135 -0.53 0.73 -4.82
C GLY A 135 -1.36 -0.42 -4.22
N LYS A 136 -1.19 -0.77 -2.94
CA LYS A 136 -2.01 -1.82 -2.28
C LYS A 136 -3.51 -1.56 -2.39
N SER A 137 -3.97 -0.39 -1.93
CA SER A 137 -5.39 -0.01 -1.99
C SER A 137 -5.89 0.13 -3.43
N LEU A 138 -5.05 0.60 -4.37
CA LEU A 138 -5.40 0.63 -5.79
C LEU A 138 -5.63 -0.80 -6.31
N PHE A 139 -4.73 -1.72 -6.01
CA PHE A 139 -4.85 -3.13 -6.39
C PHE A 139 -6.14 -3.73 -5.83
N MET A 140 -6.46 -3.47 -4.57
CA MET A 140 -7.69 -3.95 -3.92
C MET A 140 -8.94 -3.31 -4.51
N CYS A 141 -8.96 -1.99 -4.74
CA CYS A 141 -10.09 -1.29 -5.37
C CYS A 141 -10.33 -1.79 -6.80
N HIS A 142 -9.26 -2.04 -7.58
CA HIS A 142 -9.38 -2.61 -8.91
C HIS A 142 -10.01 -4.00 -8.87
N HIS A 143 -9.56 -4.88 -7.96
CA HIS A 143 -10.14 -6.22 -7.83
C HIS A 143 -11.59 -6.18 -7.34
N ALA A 144 -11.95 -5.27 -6.44
CA ALA A 144 -13.32 -5.05 -6.01
C ALA A 144 -14.20 -4.63 -7.20
N ALA A 145 -13.74 -3.68 -8.02
CA ALA A 145 -14.41 -3.25 -9.24
C ALA A 145 -14.56 -4.39 -10.25
N ALA A 146 -13.52 -5.20 -10.44
CA ALA A 146 -13.55 -6.37 -11.32
C ALA A 146 -14.54 -7.43 -10.85
N CYS A 147 -14.64 -7.69 -9.54
CA CYS A 147 -15.65 -8.58 -8.97
C CYS A 147 -17.06 -8.07 -9.20
N LEU A 148 -17.30 -6.76 -8.98
CA LEU A 148 -18.60 -6.13 -9.27
C LEU A 148 -18.99 -6.26 -10.73
N ALA A 149 -18.04 -6.01 -11.66
CA ALA A 149 -18.25 -6.15 -13.10
C ALA A 149 -18.63 -7.59 -13.51
N GLN A 150 -18.22 -8.59 -12.72
CA GLN A 150 -18.60 -10.00 -12.88
C GLN A 150 -19.86 -10.37 -12.10
N ASN A 151 -20.58 -9.39 -11.56
CA ASN A 151 -21.83 -9.54 -10.82
C ASN A 151 -21.70 -10.19 -9.43
N PHE A 152 -20.50 -10.21 -8.83
CA PHE A 152 -20.33 -10.62 -7.44
C PHE A 152 -20.73 -9.51 -6.47
N ASN A 153 -21.29 -9.87 -5.34
CA ASN A 153 -21.54 -8.97 -4.23
C ASN A 153 -20.25 -8.76 -3.45
N VAL A 154 -19.86 -7.52 -3.26
CA VAL A 154 -18.61 -7.12 -2.62
C VAL A 154 -18.89 -6.41 -1.30
N LEU A 155 -18.29 -6.89 -0.22
CA LEU A 155 -18.15 -6.13 1.01
C LEU A 155 -16.68 -5.64 1.11
N TYR A 156 -16.50 -4.33 1.21
CA TYR A 156 -15.20 -3.71 1.38
C TYR A 156 -15.14 -3.06 2.77
N ILE A 157 -14.24 -3.55 3.62
CA ILE A 157 -13.97 -2.99 4.93
C ILE A 157 -12.68 -2.20 4.83
N THR A 158 -12.75 -0.93 5.18
CA THR A 158 -11.59 -0.04 5.27
C THR A 158 -11.32 0.34 6.71
N LEU A 159 -10.03 0.32 7.11
CA LEU A 159 -9.55 0.79 8.40
C LEU A 159 -8.53 1.92 8.23
N GLU A 160 -8.25 2.31 6.98
CA GLU A 160 -7.25 3.32 6.63
C GLU A 160 -7.89 4.56 6.00
N MET A 161 -8.90 4.38 5.17
CA MET A 161 -9.54 5.45 4.40
C MET A 161 -11.04 5.51 4.66
N SER A 162 -11.66 6.68 4.43
CA SER A 162 -13.12 6.81 4.57
C SER A 162 -13.89 5.99 3.53
N GLU A 163 -15.16 5.69 3.83
CA GLU A 163 -16.09 4.99 2.92
C GLU A 163 -16.20 5.73 1.58
N GLU A 164 -16.27 7.07 1.62
CA GLU A 164 -16.41 7.93 0.45
C GLU A 164 -15.17 7.83 -0.46
N LYS A 165 -13.97 7.86 0.12
CA LYS A 165 -12.73 7.77 -0.66
C LYS A 165 -12.54 6.40 -1.33
N ILE A 166 -12.95 5.33 -0.68
CA ILE A 166 -12.97 4.01 -1.32
C ILE A 166 -14.04 3.95 -2.42
N ALA A 167 -15.23 4.54 -2.19
CA ALA A 167 -16.28 4.62 -3.20
C ALA A 167 -15.82 5.40 -4.44
N GLU A 168 -15.24 6.59 -4.26
CA GLU A 168 -14.66 7.40 -5.35
C GLU A 168 -13.65 6.61 -6.19
N ARG A 169 -12.76 5.85 -5.55
CA ARG A 169 -11.75 5.02 -6.23
C ARG A 169 -12.37 3.89 -7.04
N ILE A 170 -13.37 3.21 -6.50
CA ILE A 170 -14.09 2.14 -7.20
C ILE A 170 -14.92 2.73 -8.35
N ASP A 171 -15.59 3.88 -8.13
CA ASP A 171 -16.35 4.57 -9.17
C ASP A 171 -15.46 5.08 -10.30
N ALA A 172 -14.31 5.68 -10.00
CA ALA A 172 -13.33 6.09 -11.00
C ALA A 172 -12.90 4.92 -11.90
N ASN A 173 -12.70 3.77 -11.31
CA ASN A 173 -12.38 2.53 -12.02
C ASN A 173 -13.53 2.07 -12.93
N LEU A 174 -14.72 1.88 -12.36
CA LEU A 174 -15.89 1.36 -13.08
C LEU A 174 -16.37 2.31 -14.18
N LEU A 175 -16.38 3.61 -13.90
CA LEU A 175 -16.82 4.65 -14.85
C LEU A 175 -15.76 5.01 -15.88
N ASN A 176 -14.53 4.54 -15.69
CA ASN A 176 -13.36 4.90 -16.50
C ASN A 176 -13.13 6.41 -16.58
N VAL A 177 -13.22 7.10 -15.42
CA VAL A 177 -13.03 8.54 -15.25
C VAL A 177 -11.84 8.75 -14.31
N LYS A 178 -11.06 9.80 -14.52
CA LYS A 178 -9.99 10.15 -13.57
C LYS A 178 -10.60 10.62 -12.24
N LEU A 179 -9.93 10.34 -11.13
CA LEU A 179 -10.36 10.80 -9.80
C LEU A 179 -10.61 12.31 -9.75
N ASP A 180 -9.67 13.11 -10.28
CA ASP A 180 -9.78 14.56 -10.31
C ASP A 180 -10.98 15.03 -11.14
N ASP A 181 -11.29 14.35 -12.24
CA ASP A 181 -12.41 14.66 -13.10
C ASP A 181 -13.75 14.20 -12.48
N LEU A 182 -13.71 13.16 -11.63
CA LEU A 182 -14.91 12.61 -10.99
C LEU A 182 -15.56 13.63 -10.05
N ALA A 183 -14.76 14.35 -9.26
CA ALA A 183 -15.22 15.40 -8.36
C ALA A 183 -15.86 16.59 -9.10
N ASN A 184 -15.40 16.86 -10.32
CA ASN A 184 -15.88 17.96 -11.18
C ASN A 184 -16.96 17.52 -12.17
N LEU A 185 -17.36 16.23 -12.16
CA LEU A 185 -18.34 15.73 -13.12
C LEU A 185 -19.73 16.30 -12.82
N PRO A 186 -20.42 16.93 -13.81
CA PRO A 186 -21.79 17.39 -13.60
C PRO A 186 -22.70 16.23 -13.14
N LYS A 187 -23.54 16.49 -12.15
CA LYS A 187 -24.42 15.48 -11.53
C LYS A 187 -25.19 14.64 -12.56
N ASP A 188 -25.76 15.26 -13.57
CA ASP A 188 -26.50 14.57 -14.64
C ASP A 188 -25.60 13.64 -15.47
N ALA A 189 -24.33 13.99 -15.66
CA ALA A 189 -23.38 13.16 -16.38
C ALA A 189 -22.98 11.94 -15.53
N TYR A 190 -22.76 12.15 -14.23
CA TYR A 190 -22.52 11.09 -13.26
C TYR A 190 -23.70 10.11 -13.19
N GLU A 191 -24.93 10.61 -12.99
CA GLU A 191 -26.13 9.80 -12.91
C GLU A 191 -26.37 8.97 -14.18
N ARG A 192 -26.13 9.55 -15.38
CA ARG A 192 -26.21 8.78 -16.65
C ARG A 192 -25.18 7.66 -16.72
N LYS A 193 -23.94 7.89 -16.27
CA LYS A 193 -22.89 6.87 -16.25
C LYS A 193 -23.25 5.74 -15.28
N ILE A 194 -23.69 6.09 -14.07
CA ILE A 194 -24.14 5.11 -13.04
C ILE A 194 -25.35 4.31 -13.54
N SER A 195 -26.32 4.94 -14.19
CA SER A 195 -27.50 4.25 -14.73
C SER A 195 -27.10 3.19 -15.75
N ARG A 196 -26.22 3.53 -16.69
CA ARG A 196 -25.65 2.56 -17.66
C ARG A 196 -24.90 1.42 -16.98
N LEU A 197 -24.19 1.73 -15.91
CA LEU A 197 -23.45 0.74 -15.13
C LEU A 197 -24.41 -0.25 -14.48
N LYS A 198 -25.51 0.24 -13.87
CA LYS A 198 -26.55 -0.57 -13.21
C LYS A 198 -27.32 -1.49 -14.18
N GLU A 199 -27.37 -1.16 -15.46
CA GLU A 199 -27.97 -2.04 -16.47
C GLU A 199 -27.12 -3.31 -16.67
N ASN A 200 -25.79 -3.17 -16.58
CA ASN A 200 -24.83 -4.23 -16.89
C ASN A 200 -24.30 -4.95 -15.65
N ILE A 201 -24.21 -4.25 -14.51
CA ILE A 201 -23.67 -4.78 -13.25
C ILE A 201 -24.79 -5.01 -12.26
N LYS A 202 -24.94 -6.27 -11.86
CA LYS A 202 -25.95 -6.71 -10.86
C LYS A 202 -25.31 -6.94 -9.48
N GLY A 203 -23.98 -7.02 -9.40
CA GLY A 203 -23.26 -7.09 -8.15
C GLY A 203 -23.50 -5.86 -7.29
N LYS A 204 -23.61 -6.07 -5.99
CA LYS A 204 -23.83 -5.00 -5.01
C LYS A 204 -22.55 -4.73 -4.25
N LEU A 205 -22.26 -3.46 -4.01
CA LEU A 205 -21.15 -3.01 -3.18
C LEU A 205 -21.68 -2.46 -1.86
N ILE A 206 -21.09 -2.90 -0.76
CA ILE A 206 -21.18 -2.25 0.54
C ILE A 206 -19.77 -1.94 0.99
N ILE A 207 -19.54 -0.70 1.37
CA ILE A 207 -18.30 -0.24 1.98
C ILE A 207 -18.58 0.04 3.45
N LYS A 208 -17.69 -0.34 4.34
CA LYS A 208 -17.79 -0.06 5.77
C LYS A 208 -16.45 0.39 6.32
N GLU A 209 -16.44 1.59 6.87
CA GLU A 209 -15.30 2.15 7.58
C GLU A 209 -15.32 1.73 9.05
N TYR A 210 -14.14 1.47 9.57
CA TYR A 210 -13.86 1.35 11.00
C TYR A 210 -12.61 2.16 11.35
N PRO A 211 -12.57 2.78 12.52
CA PRO A 211 -11.36 3.44 12.97
C PRO A 211 -10.19 2.45 13.05
N THR A 212 -9.00 2.93 12.77
CA THR A 212 -7.76 2.15 12.84
C THR A 212 -7.62 1.46 14.21
N ALA A 213 -7.23 0.20 14.21
CA ALA A 213 -7.06 -0.66 15.39
C ALA A 213 -8.33 -0.87 16.25
N ALA A 214 -9.50 -0.36 15.83
CA ALA A 214 -10.74 -0.50 16.61
C ALA A 214 -11.55 -1.75 16.25
N ALA A 215 -11.36 -2.33 15.07
CA ALA A 215 -12.16 -3.44 14.57
C ALA A 215 -11.35 -4.67 14.18
N GLY A 216 -11.92 -5.84 14.38
CA GLY A 216 -11.36 -7.14 14.03
C GLY A 216 -12.44 -8.17 13.72
N SER A 217 -12.07 -9.44 13.73
CA SER A 217 -12.92 -10.56 13.30
C SER A 217 -14.30 -10.60 13.97
N THR A 218 -14.42 -10.22 15.24
CA THR A 218 -15.70 -10.16 15.97
C THR A 218 -16.63 -9.09 15.43
N HIS A 219 -16.11 -7.91 15.12
CA HIS A 219 -16.86 -6.81 14.54
C HIS A 219 -17.31 -7.16 13.12
N PHE A 220 -16.42 -7.77 12.32
CA PHE A 220 -16.73 -8.18 10.95
C PHE A 220 -17.78 -9.29 10.91
N ARG A 221 -17.76 -10.23 11.87
CA ARG A 221 -18.80 -11.25 12.06
C ARG A 221 -20.15 -10.61 12.35
N ALA A 222 -20.19 -9.65 13.26
CA ALA A 222 -21.41 -8.93 13.61
C ALA A 222 -21.98 -8.19 12.39
N LEU A 223 -21.11 -7.50 11.63
CA LEU A 223 -21.50 -6.80 10.40
C LEU A 223 -22.07 -7.77 9.35
N LEU A 224 -21.41 -8.90 9.09
CA LEU A 224 -21.87 -9.90 8.12
C LEU A 224 -23.27 -10.44 8.48
N ASN A 225 -23.49 -10.74 9.77
CA ASN A 225 -24.80 -11.18 10.26
C ASN A 225 -25.84 -10.07 10.14
N GLU A 226 -25.50 -8.85 10.48
CA GLU A 226 -26.41 -7.70 10.37
C GLU A 226 -26.83 -7.46 8.90
N LEU A 227 -25.87 -7.47 7.97
CA LEU A 227 -26.14 -7.29 6.54
C LEU A 227 -27.02 -8.40 5.98
N ALA A 228 -26.80 -9.65 6.39
CA ALA A 228 -27.63 -10.76 6.00
C ALA A 228 -29.08 -10.63 6.51
N LEU A 229 -29.25 -10.22 7.78
CA LEU A 229 -30.57 -10.12 8.40
C LEU A 229 -31.36 -8.89 7.97
N LYS A 230 -30.70 -7.70 7.98
CA LYS A 230 -31.39 -6.42 7.76
C LYS A 230 -31.46 -6.00 6.28
N LYS A 231 -30.47 -6.37 5.48
CA LYS A 231 -30.38 -5.93 4.07
C LYS A 231 -30.53 -7.08 3.07
N ASN A 232 -30.72 -8.31 3.55
CA ASN A 232 -30.67 -9.52 2.71
C ASN A 232 -29.45 -9.51 1.78
N PHE A 233 -28.30 -9.07 2.33
CA PHE A 233 -27.05 -8.97 1.61
C PHE A 233 -26.06 -10.01 2.13
N LYS A 234 -25.59 -10.86 1.21
CA LYS A 234 -24.52 -11.80 1.46
C LYS A 234 -23.40 -11.50 0.46
N PRO A 235 -22.21 -11.12 0.93
CA PRO A 235 -21.08 -10.89 0.04
C PRO A 235 -20.57 -12.22 -0.51
N ASP A 236 -20.13 -12.21 -1.77
CA ASP A 236 -19.39 -13.29 -2.41
C ASP A 236 -17.89 -13.18 -2.13
N ILE A 237 -17.41 -11.97 -1.80
CA ILE A 237 -16.03 -11.68 -1.42
C ILE A 237 -15.99 -10.53 -0.41
N LEU A 238 -15.03 -10.61 0.53
CA LEU A 238 -14.75 -9.60 1.53
C LEU A 238 -13.34 -9.04 1.31
N PHE A 239 -13.24 -7.72 1.14
CA PHE A 239 -11.98 -6.98 1.16
C PHE A 239 -11.77 -6.34 2.52
N ILE A 240 -10.53 -6.40 3.06
CA ILE A 240 -10.14 -5.78 4.32
C ILE A 240 -8.86 -4.97 4.08
N ASP A 241 -8.95 -3.66 4.10
CA ASP A 241 -7.85 -2.73 3.84
C ASP A 241 -7.44 -2.03 5.15
N TYR A 242 -6.37 -2.51 5.82
CA TYR A 242 -5.55 -3.70 5.60
C TYR A 242 -5.29 -4.46 6.93
N LEU A 243 -4.77 -5.66 6.82
CA LEU A 243 -4.71 -6.64 7.92
C LEU A 243 -3.96 -6.14 9.16
N ASN A 244 -2.81 -5.47 8.99
CA ASN A 244 -1.94 -5.10 10.12
C ASN A 244 -2.56 -4.08 11.09
N ILE A 245 -3.57 -3.32 10.63
CA ILE A 245 -4.29 -2.33 11.45
C ILE A 245 -5.63 -2.85 11.98
N CYS A 246 -5.91 -4.15 11.82
CA CYS A 246 -7.03 -4.80 12.51
C CYS A 246 -6.70 -5.04 13.98
N SER A 247 -7.75 -5.17 14.81
CA SER A 247 -7.62 -5.64 16.18
C SER A 247 -7.78 -7.15 16.29
N SER A 248 -6.99 -7.79 17.17
CA SER A 248 -7.19 -9.20 17.51
C SER A 248 -8.21 -9.34 18.64
N SER A 249 -9.09 -10.33 18.53
CA SER A 249 -10.02 -10.69 19.61
C SER A 249 -9.35 -11.55 20.70
N ARG A 250 -8.22 -12.19 20.37
CA ARG A 250 -7.49 -13.09 21.25
C ARG A 250 -6.35 -12.43 22.01
N LEU A 251 -5.73 -11.43 21.40
CA LEU A 251 -4.55 -10.75 21.95
C LEU A 251 -4.83 -9.26 22.09
N LYS A 252 -4.53 -8.69 23.26
CA LYS A 252 -4.55 -7.24 23.45
C LYS A 252 -3.23 -6.64 23.00
N HIS A 253 -3.30 -5.53 22.29
CA HIS A 253 -2.12 -4.74 21.96
C HIS A 253 -1.49 -4.22 23.27
N GLY A 254 -0.21 -4.53 23.52
CA GLY A 254 0.48 -4.12 24.74
C GLY A 254 1.94 -4.53 24.74
N ALA A 255 2.72 -3.99 25.69
CA ALA A 255 4.18 -4.11 25.76
C ALA A 255 4.73 -5.56 25.83
N ASN A 256 3.90 -6.56 26.09
CA ASN A 256 4.31 -7.96 26.22
C ASN A 256 3.92 -8.83 25.03
N VAL A 257 3.27 -8.27 23.98
CA VAL A 257 2.87 -9.04 22.79
C VAL A 257 3.75 -8.63 21.63
N ASN A 258 4.54 -9.60 21.14
CA ASN A 258 5.34 -9.41 19.94
C ASN A 258 4.40 -9.16 18.73
N SER A 259 4.70 -8.15 17.94
CA SER A 259 3.98 -7.80 16.69
C SER A 259 3.77 -9.01 15.78
N TYR A 260 4.78 -9.89 15.67
CA TYR A 260 4.70 -11.18 14.99
C TYR A 260 3.49 -12.02 15.43
N SER A 261 3.34 -12.25 16.75
CA SER A 261 2.25 -13.08 17.29
C SER A 261 0.90 -12.40 17.13
N TYR A 262 0.88 -11.07 17.17
CA TYR A 262 -0.32 -10.27 17.02
C TYR A 262 -0.86 -10.35 15.58
N ILE A 263 -0.01 -10.11 14.58
CA ILE A 263 -0.37 -10.20 13.15
C ILE A 263 -0.78 -11.62 12.76
N LYS A 264 -0.07 -12.64 13.27
CA LYS A 264 -0.46 -14.04 13.09
C LYS A 264 -1.85 -14.32 13.65
N ALA A 265 -2.16 -13.84 14.85
CA ALA A 265 -3.47 -14.04 15.48
C ALA A 265 -4.59 -13.41 14.63
N ILE A 266 -4.39 -12.19 14.13
CA ILE A 266 -5.35 -11.52 13.24
C ILE A 266 -5.56 -12.36 11.96
N ALA A 267 -4.49 -12.80 11.32
CA ALA A 267 -4.59 -13.62 10.11
C ALA A 267 -5.37 -14.93 10.32
N GLU A 268 -5.11 -15.61 11.45
CA GLU A 268 -5.84 -16.83 11.82
C GLU A 268 -7.32 -16.56 12.11
N GLU A 269 -7.63 -15.44 12.77
CA GLU A 269 -9.02 -15.02 13.04
C GLU A 269 -9.76 -14.69 11.75
N LEU A 270 -9.14 -13.98 10.82
CA LEU A 270 -9.74 -13.68 9.51
C LEU A 270 -9.92 -14.96 8.68
N ARG A 271 -8.96 -15.89 8.75
CA ARG A 271 -9.13 -17.22 8.11
C ARG A 271 -10.31 -17.97 8.72
N GLY A 272 -10.45 -17.94 10.04
CA GLY A 272 -11.61 -18.53 10.73
C GLY A 272 -12.93 -17.94 10.22
N LEU A 273 -12.99 -16.61 10.07
CA LEU A 273 -14.15 -15.90 9.53
C LEU A 273 -14.46 -16.33 8.08
N ALA A 274 -13.45 -16.45 7.22
CA ALA A 274 -13.59 -16.89 5.84
C ALA A 274 -14.21 -18.30 5.75
N VAL A 275 -13.75 -19.21 6.60
CA VAL A 275 -14.28 -20.60 6.67
C VAL A 275 -15.71 -20.61 7.21
N GLU A 276 -16.02 -19.85 8.27
CA GLU A 276 -17.32 -19.76 8.90
C GLU A 276 -18.39 -19.29 7.93
N PHE A 277 -18.13 -18.22 7.18
CA PHE A 277 -19.05 -17.64 6.22
C PHE A 277 -18.95 -18.23 4.80
N LYS A 278 -17.94 -19.06 4.56
CA LYS A 278 -17.63 -19.66 3.25
C LYS A 278 -17.41 -18.61 2.16
N ILE A 279 -16.72 -17.54 2.50
CA ILE A 279 -16.37 -16.44 1.59
C ILE A 279 -14.85 -16.25 1.53
N PRO A 280 -14.28 -15.96 0.38
CA PRO A 280 -12.87 -15.53 0.30
C PRO A 280 -12.70 -14.17 0.94
N ILE A 281 -11.57 -14.00 1.64
CA ILE A 281 -11.14 -12.72 2.19
C ILE A 281 -9.85 -12.31 1.50
N MET A 282 -9.85 -11.12 0.90
CA MET A 282 -8.66 -10.48 0.36
C MET A 282 -8.23 -9.34 1.27
N SER A 283 -6.96 -9.35 1.66
CA SER A 283 -6.38 -8.29 2.46
C SER A 283 -4.96 -7.96 1.99
N ALA A 284 -4.44 -6.86 2.45
CA ALA A 284 -3.07 -6.46 2.20
C ALA A 284 -2.24 -6.51 3.48
N THR A 285 -0.92 -6.61 3.31
CA THR A 285 0.07 -6.46 4.37
C THR A 285 1.25 -5.65 3.84
N GLN A 286 2.07 -5.16 4.73
CA GLN A 286 3.33 -4.52 4.36
C GLN A 286 4.45 -5.56 4.29
N THR A 287 5.49 -5.29 3.52
CA THR A 287 6.72 -6.08 3.53
C THR A 287 7.56 -5.75 4.76
N THR A 288 8.48 -6.66 5.13
CA THR A 288 9.55 -6.35 6.07
C THR A 288 10.48 -5.28 5.48
N ARG A 289 11.36 -4.76 6.33
CA ARG A 289 12.36 -3.75 5.94
C ARG A 289 13.28 -4.25 4.84
N SER A 290 13.76 -5.49 4.94
CA SER A 290 14.57 -6.14 3.90
C SER A 290 13.80 -6.34 2.59
N GLY A 291 12.52 -6.68 2.68
CA GLY A 291 11.67 -6.88 1.50
C GLY A 291 11.36 -5.61 0.72
N PHE A 292 11.46 -4.43 1.37
CA PHE A 292 11.22 -3.17 0.67
C PHE A 292 12.34 -2.80 -0.31
N THR A 293 13.59 -3.11 0.03
CA THR A 293 14.77 -2.89 -0.85
C THR A 293 15.05 -4.07 -1.77
N ASN A 294 14.36 -5.19 -1.57
CA ASN A 294 14.56 -6.38 -2.36
C ASN A 294 13.77 -6.27 -3.68
N THR A 295 14.48 -6.25 -4.80
CA THR A 295 13.88 -6.25 -6.13
C THR A 295 13.20 -7.58 -6.48
N ASP A 296 13.40 -8.60 -5.65
CA ASP A 296 12.82 -9.93 -5.80
C ASP A 296 12.32 -10.51 -4.45
N PRO A 297 11.34 -9.86 -3.78
CA PRO A 297 10.89 -10.24 -2.44
C PRO A 297 10.39 -11.68 -2.38
N GLY A 298 10.73 -12.37 -1.28
CA GLY A 298 10.31 -13.72 -0.94
C GLY A 298 9.21 -13.76 0.14
N LEU A 299 8.87 -14.95 0.60
CA LEU A 299 7.94 -15.14 1.73
C LEU A 299 8.53 -14.62 3.05
N GLU A 300 9.84 -14.64 3.20
CA GLU A 300 10.61 -14.10 4.31
C GLU A 300 10.54 -12.58 4.42
N ASP A 301 10.26 -11.92 3.31
CA ASP A 301 10.13 -10.47 3.23
C ASP A 301 8.72 -9.96 3.58
N THR A 302 7.80 -10.86 3.92
CA THR A 302 6.47 -10.45 4.41
C THR A 302 6.57 -9.98 5.86
N SER A 303 5.92 -8.84 6.15
CA SER A 303 6.06 -8.13 7.41
C SER A 303 5.97 -9.05 8.63
N GLU A 304 7.05 -9.06 9.40
CA GLU A 304 7.19 -9.51 10.79
C GLU A 304 6.74 -10.95 11.12
N SER A 305 6.33 -11.80 10.14
CA SER A 305 5.71 -13.07 10.53
C SER A 305 5.77 -14.18 9.47
N PHE A 306 6.55 -15.22 9.71
CA PHE A 306 6.35 -16.53 9.04
C PHE A 306 4.94 -17.10 9.26
N GLY A 307 4.20 -16.61 10.26
CA GLY A 307 2.85 -17.05 10.56
C GLY A 307 1.82 -16.59 9.52
N LEU A 308 2.01 -15.40 8.93
CA LEU A 308 1.12 -14.90 7.89
C LEU A 308 1.22 -15.72 6.60
N PRO A 309 2.42 -16.00 6.04
CA PRO A 309 2.56 -16.94 4.93
C PRO A 309 2.01 -18.34 5.23
N ALA A 310 2.12 -18.83 6.45
CA ALA A 310 1.57 -20.13 6.83
C ALA A 310 0.03 -20.13 6.77
N THR A 311 -0.61 -19.02 7.13
CA THR A 311 -2.07 -18.89 7.22
C THR A 311 -2.72 -18.63 5.87
N ALA A 312 -2.15 -17.76 5.04
CA ALA A 312 -2.71 -17.39 3.73
C ALA A 312 -2.73 -18.58 2.75
N ASP A 313 -3.74 -18.65 1.91
CA ASP A 313 -3.86 -19.64 0.84
C ASP A 313 -3.16 -19.19 -0.45
N MET A 314 -3.21 -17.91 -0.75
CA MET A 314 -2.50 -17.25 -1.84
C MET A 314 -1.83 -15.98 -1.34
N MET A 315 -0.65 -15.67 -1.88
CA MET A 315 0.06 -14.43 -1.60
C MET A 315 0.73 -13.90 -2.86
N PHE A 316 0.59 -12.60 -3.06
CA PHE A 316 1.24 -11.86 -4.13
C PHE A 316 2.05 -10.71 -3.54
N ALA A 317 3.27 -10.51 -4.06
CA ALA A 317 4.02 -9.29 -3.83
C ALA A 317 3.76 -8.32 -4.98
N LEU A 318 3.53 -7.05 -4.63
CA LEU A 318 3.50 -5.93 -5.56
C LEU A 318 4.87 -5.24 -5.49
N ILE A 319 5.55 -5.17 -6.63
CA ILE A 319 6.93 -4.67 -6.71
C ILE A 319 6.91 -3.47 -7.66
N THR A 320 7.47 -2.35 -7.20
CA THR A 320 7.69 -1.16 -8.01
C THR A 320 9.18 -0.85 -8.08
N SER A 321 9.59 -0.20 -9.15
CA SER A 321 10.91 0.41 -9.32
C SER A 321 10.73 1.70 -10.11
N GLU A 322 11.71 2.59 -10.09
CA GLU A 322 11.68 3.83 -10.88
C GLU A 322 11.44 3.54 -12.37
N GLU A 323 12.03 2.47 -12.90
CA GLU A 323 11.84 2.05 -14.29
C GLU A 323 10.39 1.61 -14.54
N LEU A 324 9.80 0.80 -13.65
CA LEU A 324 8.42 0.35 -13.77
C LEU A 324 7.44 1.52 -13.61
N GLU A 325 7.73 2.45 -12.71
CA GLU A 325 6.91 3.65 -12.53
C GLU A 325 6.95 4.55 -13.77
N GLY A 326 8.12 4.76 -14.36
CA GLY A 326 8.27 5.47 -15.62
C GLY A 326 7.48 4.86 -16.79
N LEU A 327 7.27 3.54 -16.76
CA LEU A 327 6.47 2.80 -17.73
C LEU A 327 4.99 2.69 -17.35
N ASN A 328 4.57 3.24 -16.21
CA ASN A 328 3.25 3.02 -15.61
C ASN A 328 2.92 1.53 -15.46
N GLN A 329 3.85 0.78 -14.90
CA GLN A 329 3.75 -0.66 -14.68
C GLN A 329 4.01 -1.02 -13.22
N ILE A 330 3.51 -2.17 -12.81
CA ILE A 330 3.80 -2.80 -11.53
C ILE A 330 4.08 -4.28 -11.78
N MET A 331 5.08 -4.81 -11.10
CA MET A 331 5.38 -6.23 -11.14
C MET A 331 4.57 -6.95 -10.06
N VAL A 332 3.91 -8.02 -10.43
CA VAL A 332 3.20 -8.92 -9.53
C VAL A 332 3.97 -10.24 -9.45
N LYS A 333 4.38 -10.62 -8.25
CA LYS A 333 5.05 -11.90 -7.99
C LYS A 333 4.17 -12.79 -7.12
N GLN A 334 3.89 -14.00 -7.60
CA GLN A 334 3.21 -15.02 -6.82
C GLN A 334 4.20 -15.61 -5.80
N LEU A 335 3.97 -15.33 -4.51
CA LEU A 335 4.78 -15.83 -3.42
C LEU A 335 4.28 -17.19 -2.92
N LYS A 336 2.97 -17.38 -2.91
CA LYS A 336 2.33 -18.61 -2.46
C LYS A 336 1.06 -18.88 -3.24
N ASN A 337 0.85 -20.15 -3.55
CA ASN A 337 -0.40 -20.67 -4.09
C ASN A 337 -0.61 -22.09 -3.55
N ARG A 338 -1.68 -22.28 -2.77
CA ARG A 338 -2.00 -23.59 -2.16
C ARG A 338 -2.81 -24.48 -3.09
N TYR A 339 -3.49 -23.88 -4.07
CA TYR A 339 -4.48 -24.58 -4.90
C TYR A 339 -3.98 -24.94 -6.29
N ASN A 340 -2.87 -24.36 -6.71
CA ASN A 340 -2.37 -24.57 -8.06
C ASN A 340 -0.83 -24.63 -8.07
N ASP A 341 -0.24 -24.96 -9.20
CA ASP A 341 1.21 -24.97 -9.38
C ASP A 341 1.79 -23.55 -9.18
N PRO A 342 2.60 -23.35 -8.13
CA PRO A 342 3.18 -22.04 -7.84
C PRO A 342 4.23 -21.59 -8.86
N THR A 343 4.65 -22.48 -9.77
CA THR A 343 5.63 -22.16 -10.83
C THR A 343 4.98 -21.52 -12.05
N LEU A 344 3.66 -21.67 -12.20
CA LEU A 344 2.92 -21.05 -13.29
C LEU A 344 2.65 -19.57 -12.98
N ASN A 345 2.99 -18.68 -13.91
CA ASN A 345 2.81 -17.23 -13.76
C ASN A 345 3.44 -16.67 -12.49
N LYS A 346 4.62 -17.18 -12.14
CA LYS A 346 5.30 -16.83 -10.90
C LYS A 346 5.57 -15.32 -10.79
N LYS A 347 5.86 -14.66 -11.92
CA LYS A 347 6.15 -13.23 -11.98
C LYS A 347 5.64 -12.66 -13.31
N PHE A 348 4.88 -11.58 -13.25
CA PHE A 348 4.33 -10.90 -14.42
C PHE A 348 4.14 -9.41 -14.16
N ALA A 349 4.23 -8.62 -15.20
CA ALA A 349 3.96 -7.19 -15.12
C ALA A 349 2.53 -6.86 -15.56
N VAL A 350 1.94 -5.87 -14.93
CA VAL A 350 0.65 -5.29 -15.31
C VAL A 350 0.79 -3.78 -15.44
N GLY A 351 0.06 -3.19 -16.37
CA GLY A 351 -0.04 -1.75 -16.50
C GLY A 351 -0.89 -1.17 -15.37
N ILE A 352 -0.56 0.05 -14.93
CA ILE A 352 -1.26 0.75 -13.86
C ILE A 352 -1.66 2.16 -14.33
N ASP A 353 -2.94 2.45 -14.28
CA ASP A 353 -3.49 3.81 -14.43
C ASP A 353 -3.93 4.29 -13.04
N ARG A 354 -3.03 5.02 -12.36
CA ARG A 354 -3.28 5.55 -11.00
C ARG A 354 -4.42 6.55 -11.00
N SER A 355 -4.56 7.35 -12.05
CA SER A 355 -5.59 8.37 -12.15
C SER A 355 -7.01 7.79 -12.19
N LYS A 356 -7.16 6.58 -12.70
CA LYS A 356 -8.45 5.88 -12.80
C LYS A 356 -8.54 4.65 -11.89
N MET A 357 -7.57 4.46 -11.01
CA MET A 357 -7.50 3.30 -10.11
C MET A 357 -7.59 1.95 -10.85
N LYS A 358 -6.95 1.86 -12.03
CA LYS A 358 -7.05 0.68 -12.91
C LYS A 358 -5.73 -0.05 -13.07
N LEU A 359 -5.86 -1.38 -13.15
CA LEU A 359 -4.83 -2.26 -13.71
C LEU A 359 -5.30 -2.73 -15.09
N TYR A 360 -4.36 -2.95 -16.00
CA TYR A 360 -4.65 -3.46 -17.35
C TYR A 360 -3.53 -4.37 -17.84
N ASP A 361 -3.86 -5.25 -18.76
CA ASP A 361 -2.88 -6.15 -19.38
C ASP A 361 -1.93 -5.36 -20.26
N ILE A 362 -0.65 -5.70 -20.18
CA ILE A 362 0.38 -5.18 -21.07
C ILE A 362 0.70 -6.19 -22.15
N GLU A 363 1.23 -5.73 -23.30
CA GLU A 363 1.57 -6.59 -24.42
C GLU A 363 2.56 -7.70 -24.01
N GLN A 364 2.43 -8.89 -24.60
CA GLN A 364 3.31 -10.04 -24.34
C GLN A 364 4.80 -9.75 -24.62
N SER A 365 5.10 -8.79 -25.49
CA SER A 365 6.45 -8.33 -25.76
C SER A 365 7.12 -7.73 -24.53
N ALA A 366 6.37 -7.00 -23.71
CA ALA A 366 6.85 -6.42 -22.45
C ALA A 366 7.07 -7.46 -21.34
N GLN A 367 6.47 -8.65 -21.49
CA GLN A 367 6.67 -9.78 -20.54
C GLN A 367 7.97 -10.57 -20.86
N LYS A 368 8.55 -10.41 -22.06
CA LYS A 368 9.70 -11.23 -22.54
C LYS A 368 11.05 -10.88 -21.92
N GLY A 369 11.16 -9.95 -21.03
CA GLY A 369 12.40 -9.62 -20.30
C GLY A 369 12.36 -9.97 -18.82
N ILE A 370 11.24 -10.49 -18.35
CA ILE A 370 11.04 -10.81 -16.93
C ILE A 370 11.62 -12.19 -16.66
N SER A 371 12.95 -12.26 -16.47
CA SER A 371 13.61 -13.49 -16.03
C SER A 371 13.47 -13.64 -14.53
N ASP A 372 12.97 -14.78 -14.11
CA ASP A 372 13.11 -15.25 -12.72
C ASP A 372 14.61 -15.44 -12.44
N SER A 373 15.18 -14.82 -11.43
CA SER A 373 16.61 -14.87 -11.08
C SER A 373 17.09 -16.27 -10.64
N GLY A 374 16.42 -17.32 -11.06
CA GLY A 374 16.73 -18.70 -10.68
C GLY A 374 16.76 -19.75 -11.77
N GLN A 375 16.18 -19.56 -12.95
CA GLN A 375 16.28 -20.57 -14.02
C GLN A 375 16.10 -19.96 -15.42
N ASN A 376 17.14 -20.06 -16.24
CA ASN A 376 17.08 -19.80 -17.67
C ASN A 376 16.15 -20.83 -18.34
N PHE A 377 15.04 -20.41 -18.92
CA PHE A 377 14.10 -21.26 -19.68
C PHE A 377 14.73 -21.95 -20.91
N GLU A 378 15.90 -21.51 -21.35
CA GLU A 378 16.69 -22.20 -22.39
C GLU A 378 17.16 -23.61 -21.94
N ASN A 379 17.39 -23.81 -20.66
CA ASN A 379 17.81 -25.13 -20.13
C ASN A 379 16.69 -26.17 -20.07
N ILE A 380 15.42 -25.78 -20.18
CA ILE A 380 14.28 -26.74 -20.14
C ILE A 380 14.10 -27.42 -21.51
N LYS A 381 14.40 -26.74 -22.60
CA LYS A 381 14.39 -27.36 -23.94
C LYS A 381 15.54 -28.39 -24.08
N ASP A 382 16.70 -28.05 -23.54
CA ASP A 382 17.85 -28.95 -23.51
C ASP A 382 17.67 -30.15 -22.56
N ALA A 383 17.03 -29.97 -21.41
CA ALA A 383 16.70 -31.06 -20.52
C ALA A 383 15.70 -32.04 -21.15
N LYS A 384 14.67 -31.53 -21.85
CA LYS A 384 13.71 -32.40 -22.58
C LYS A 384 14.35 -33.13 -23.75
N SER A 385 15.36 -32.56 -24.41
CA SER A 385 16.11 -33.22 -25.48
C SER A 385 17.03 -34.33 -24.94
N LYS A 386 17.66 -34.11 -23.79
CA LYS A 386 18.50 -35.12 -23.12
C LYS A 386 17.68 -36.29 -22.57
N PHE A 387 16.46 -36.04 -22.03
CA PHE A 387 15.57 -37.15 -21.60
C PHE A 387 15.02 -37.98 -22.76
N ARG A 388 14.94 -37.45 -24.00
CA ARG A 388 14.53 -38.23 -25.19
C ARG A 388 15.63 -39.15 -25.71
N GLN A 389 16.88 -38.98 -25.30
CA GLN A 389 18.02 -39.84 -25.72
C GLN A 389 18.31 -41.01 -24.77
N LEU A 390 17.67 -41.04 -23.59
CA LEU A 390 17.70 -42.20 -22.70
C LEU A 390 16.59 -43.17 -23.12
N LYS A 391 16.84 -43.94 -24.16
CA LYS A 391 16.11 -45.18 -24.42
C LYS A 391 16.78 -46.31 -23.63
N VAL A 392 16.04 -46.88 -22.70
CA VAL A 392 16.28 -48.20 -22.16
C VAL A 392 15.85 -49.25 -23.18
#